data_4d0ff96e7165a93ec8d82423d6761d45
#
_entry.id   4d0ff96e7165a93ec8d82423d6761d45
#
_cell.length_a   1.000
_cell.length_b   1.000
_cell.length_c   1.000
_cell.angle_alpha   90.00
_cell.angle_beta   90.00
_cell.angle_gamma   90.00
#
_symmetry.space_group_name_H-M   'P 1'
#
loop_
_entity.id
_entity.type
_entity.pdbx_description
1 polymer ?
#
loop_
_entity_poly.entity_id
_entity_poly.type
_entity_poly.pdbx_seq_one_letter_code
_entity_poly.pdbx_strand_id
1 'polypeptide(L)'
;MMTAAQPPARRRVGAFLTAVLGVRKAPLSTDLALVAVRTSLAWIFIYYGGGKLFGWFNAPVSGIHQATLFFDNTAHLHPGGFFAVLGGVTEFGGAIAVAIGLGSRLAGLALFGDMVIAMITVSWGYGINSEKLPAGYELNVALCVLALVIVLLGAGRFSVDALAERRLAAMEKRSVT
;
A
#
# COMPACT_ATOMS: atom_id res chain seq x y z
N MET A 1 -24.71 -38.43 1.70
CA MET A 1 -23.77 -37.39 1.19
C MET A 1 -24.45 -36.05 1.46
N MET A 2 -24.11 -35.40 2.59
CA MET A 2 -24.72 -34.10 2.98
C MET A 2 -24.02 -32.98 2.22
N THR A 3 -24.73 -32.36 1.30
CA THR A 3 -24.28 -31.14 0.61
C THR A 3 -24.27 -29.99 1.63
N ALA A 4 -23.11 -29.52 2.00
CA ALA A 4 -22.99 -28.33 2.87
C ALA A 4 -23.60 -27.13 2.16
N ALA A 5 -24.68 -26.58 2.73
CA ALA A 5 -25.37 -25.40 2.21
C ALA A 5 -24.40 -24.21 2.18
N GLN A 6 -24.20 -23.62 1.01
CA GLN A 6 -23.37 -22.42 0.87
C GLN A 6 -24.02 -21.24 1.63
N PRO A 7 -23.26 -20.50 2.43
CA PRO A 7 -23.81 -19.36 3.14
C PRO A 7 -24.32 -18.29 2.15
N PRO A 8 -25.41 -17.58 2.47
CA PRO A 8 -26.00 -16.57 1.60
C PRO A 8 -24.99 -15.47 1.23
N ALA A 9 -25.08 -14.95 0.02
CA ALA A 9 -24.14 -13.97 -0.56
C ALA A 9 -23.83 -12.77 0.37
N ARG A 10 -24.83 -12.28 1.11
CA ARG A 10 -24.68 -11.23 2.13
C ARG A 10 -23.66 -11.58 3.23
N ARG A 11 -23.60 -12.84 3.65
CA ARG A 11 -22.63 -13.31 4.66
C ARG A 11 -21.20 -13.37 4.10
N ARG A 12 -21.05 -13.66 2.82
CA ARG A 12 -19.75 -13.71 2.15
C ARG A 12 -19.18 -12.28 1.96
N VAL A 13 -20.02 -11.33 1.56
CA VAL A 13 -19.63 -9.91 1.43
C VAL A 13 -19.26 -9.34 2.80
N GLY A 14 -20.02 -9.60 3.85
CA GLY A 14 -19.69 -9.19 5.22
C GLY A 14 -18.36 -9.78 5.70
N ALA A 15 -18.12 -11.08 5.49
CA ALA A 15 -16.86 -11.72 5.85
C ALA A 15 -15.66 -11.14 5.08
N PHE A 16 -15.82 -10.86 3.79
CA PHE A 16 -14.80 -10.22 2.97
C PHE A 16 -14.49 -8.80 3.47
N LEU A 17 -15.51 -7.99 3.71
CA LEU A 17 -15.34 -6.63 4.25
C LEU A 17 -14.65 -6.65 5.62
N THR A 18 -15.02 -7.57 6.52
CA THR A 18 -14.36 -7.72 7.82
C THR A 18 -12.91 -8.16 7.66
N ALA A 19 -12.59 -9.01 6.71
CA ALA A 19 -11.20 -9.41 6.45
C ALA A 19 -10.35 -8.26 5.91
N VAL A 20 -10.93 -7.39 5.08
CA VAL A 20 -10.22 -6.25 4.45
C VAL A 20 -10.17 -5.03 5.39
N LEU A 21 -11.27 -4.69 6.07
CA LEU A 21 -11.39 -3.49 6.91
C LEU A 21 -11.17 -3.78 8.39
N GLY A 22 -11.25 -5.05 8.83
CA GLY A 22 -11.26 -5.46 10.23
C GLY A 22 -10.12 -4.88 11.06
N VAL A 23 -10.47 -4.06 12.05
CA VAL A 23 -9.52 -3.45 12.99
C VAL A 23 -9.42 -4.32 14.23
N ARG A 24 -8.25 -4.84 14.49
CA ARG A 24 -7.99 -5.59 15.74
C ARG A 24 -8.03 -4.64 16.96
N LYS A 25 -8.65 -5.08 18.04
CA LYS A 25 -8.51 -4.40 19.32
C LYS A 25 -7.06 -4.59 19.81
N ALA A 26 -6.31 -3.52 19.76
CA ALA A 26 -4.90 -3.49 20.14
C ALA A 26 -4.67 -2.44 21.25
N PRO A 27 -3.59 -2.54 22.05
CA PRO A 27 -3.22 -1.49 22.97
C PRO A 27 -2.90 -0.18 22.23
N LEU A 28 -3.03 0.95 22.93
CA LEU A 28 -2.80 2.28 22.35
C LEU A 28 -1.40 2.42 21.71
N SER A 29 -0.40 1.80 22.33
CA SER A 29 0.97 1.78 21.78
C SER A 29 1.06 1.18 20.37
N THR A 30 0.31 0.12 20.11
CA THR A 30 0.24 -0.49 18.77
C THR A 30 -0.44 0.44 17.77
N ASP A 31 -1.52 1.11 18.17
CA ASP A 31 -2.20 2.07 17.29
C ASP A 31 -1.31 3.26 16.95
N LEU A 32 -0.53 3.78 17.91
CA LEU A 32 0.43 4.85 17.70
C LEU A 32 1.59 4.39 16.78
N ALA A 33 2.09 3.18 16.98
CA ALA A 33 3.11 2.59 16.10
C ALA A 33 2.59 2.47 14.65
N LEU A 34 1.33 2.03 14.47
CA LEU A 34 0.72 1.96 13.14
C LEU A 34 0.56 3.34 12.49
N VAL A 35 0.21 4.38 13.26
CA VAL A 35 0.19 5.76 12.73
C VAL A 35 1.58 6.17 12.28
N ALA A 36 2.63 5.91 13.06
CA ALA A 36 4.00 6.23 12.70
C ALA A 36 4.44 5.49 11.41
N VAL A 37 4.17 4.19 11.30
CA VAL A 37 4.46 3.39 10.09
C VAL A 37 3.72 3.96 8.87
N ARG A 38 2.43 4.28 9.00
CA ARG A 38 1.62 4.86 7.93
C ARG A 38 2.15 6.22 7.48
N THR A 39 2.52 7.07 8.42
CA THR A 39 3.07 8.40 8.11
C THR A 39 4.40 8.29 7.38
N SER A 40 5.29 7.38 7.82
CA SER A 40 6.57 7.14 7.17
C SER A 40 6.41 6.61 5.75
N LEU A 41 5.55 5.61 5.55
CA LEU A 41 5.24 5.08 4.21
C LEU A 41 4.65 6.18 3.32
N ALA A 42 3.64 6.92 3.82
CA ALA A 42 2.99 7.98 3.06
C ALA A 42 3.98 9.07 2.63
N TRP A 43 4.84 9.51 3.52
CA TRP A 43 5.85 10.52 3.22
C TRP A 43 6.77 10.10 2.07
N ILE A 44 7.30 8.87 2.15
CA ILE A 44 8.23 8.36 1.15
C ILE A 44 7.53 8.13 -0.19
N PHE A 45 6.38 7.48 -0.19
CA PHE A 45 5.68 7.16 -1.44
C PHE A 45 5.00 8.36 -2.11
N ILE A 46 4.59 9.39 -1.35
CA ILE A 46 4.16 10.67 -1.92
C ILE A 46 5.32 11.35 -2.65
N TYR A 47 6.52 11.30 -2.07
CA TYR A 47 7.70 11.86 -2.70
C TYR A 47 8.02 11.18 -4.04
N TYR A 48 8.11 9.85 -4.07
CA TYR A 48 8.45 9.12 -5.29
C TYR A 48 7.30 9.08 -6.30
N GLY A 49 6.09 8.79 -5.88
CA GLY A 49 4.91 8.74 -6.76
C GLY A 49 4.52 10.11 -7.28
N GLY A 50 4.57 11.14 -6.44
CA GLY A 50 4.35 12.54 -6.85
C GLY A 50 5.43 13.04 -7.80
N GLY A 51 6.69 12.61 -7.60
CA GLY A 51 7.77 12.83 -8.54
C GLY A 51 7.48 12.22 -9.91
N LYS A 52 7.15 10.94 -9.98
CA LYS A 52 6.85 10.22 -11.23
C LYS A 52 5.66 10.81 -11.99
N LEU A 53 4.56 11.12 -11.30
CA LEU A 53 3.33 11.60 -11.95
C LEU A 53 3.38 13.09 -12.32
N PHE A 54 3.85 13.93 -11.39
CA PHE A 54 3.69 15.39 -11.48
C PHE A 54 5.02 16.16 -11.58
N GLY A 55 6.14 15.44 -11.43
CA GLY A 55 7.46 16.10 -11.39
C GLY A 55 7.73 16.87 -10.11
N TRP A 56 7.07 16.53 -9.00
CA TRP A 56 7.21 17.23 -7.72
C TRP A 56 8.54 16.88 -7.01
N PHE A 57 8.95 17.77 -6.12
CA PHE A 57 10.03 17.58 -5.14
C PHE A 57 11.44 17.39 -5.71
N ASN A 58 11.70 17.66 -7.00
CA ASN A 58 12.96 17.32 -7.67
C ASN A 58 13.35 15.84 -7.47
N ALA A 59 12.36 14.95 -7.51
CA ALA A 59 12.59 13.52 -7.37
C ALA A 59 13.52 13.00 -8.48
N PRO A 60 14.28 11.89 -8.25
CA PRO A 60 15.23 11.34 -9.24
C PRO A 60 14.59 11.02 -10.59
N VAL A 61 13.30 10.65 -10.58
CA VAL A 61 12.47 10.46 -11.79
C VAL A 61 11.37 11.50 -11.74
N SER A 62 11.46 12.55 -12.59
CA SER A 62 10.63 13.73 -12.51
C SER A 62 9.69 13.85 -13.71
N GLY A 63 8.41 13.62 -13.46
CA GLY A 63 7.33 13.66 -14.44
C GLY A 63 7.18 12.38 -15.26
N ILE A 64 6.00 12.25 -15.86
CA ILE A 64 5.59 11.02 -16.56
C ILE A 64 6.50 10.65 -17.74
N HIS A 65 7.06 11.64 -18.42
CA HIS A 65 7.97 11.38 -19.53
C HIS A 65 9.27 10.70 -19.06
N GLN A 66 9.91 11.25 -18.02
CA GLN A 66 11.11 10.63 -17.45
C GLN A 66 10.79 9.26 -16.82
N ALA A 67 9.62 9.13 -16.18
CA ALA A 67 9.16 7.85 -15.66
C ALA A 67 8.99 6.81 -16.77
N THR A 68 8.43 7.18 -17.93
CA THR A 68 8.33 6.29 -19.11
C THR A 68 9.70 5.80 -19.54
N LEU A 69 10.66 6.72 -19.70
CA LEU A 69 12.03 6.35 -20.11
C LEU A 69 12.74 5.49 -19.05
N PHE A 70 12.50 5.75 -17.78
CA PHE A 70 13.04 4.94 -16.69
C PHE A 70 12.51 3.50 -16.73
N PHE A 71 11.20 3.31 -16.92
CA PHE A 71 10.62 1.97 -17.01
C PHE A 71 11.07 1.23 -18.25
N ASP A 72 11.16 1.91 -19.42
CA ASP A 72 11.63 1.28 -20.66
C ASP A 72 13.12 0.91 -20.60
N ASN A 73 14.00 1.83 -20.15
CA ASN A 73 15.44 1.69 -20.32
C ASN A 73 16.17 1.15 -19.07
N THR A 74 15.62 1.38 -17.86
CA THR A 74 16.29 0.99 -16.61
C THR A 74 15.62 -0.22 -15.97
N ALA A 75 14.29 -0.21 -15.86
CA ALA A 75 13.54 -1.32 -15.27
C ALA A 75 13.24 -2.43 -16.30
N HIS A 76 13.41 -2.16 -17.60
CA HIS A 76 13.11 -3.08 -18.71
C HIS A 76 11.67 -3.60 -18.70
N LEU A 77 10.72 -2.75 -18.30
CA LEU A 77 9.28 -3.02 -18.26
C LEU A 77 8.56 -2.29 -19.38
N HIS A 78 8.09 -3.05 -20.38
CA HIS A 78 7.44 -2.50 -21.56
C HIS A 78 5.94 -2.80 -21.62
N PRO A 79 5.08 -1.84 -22.06
CA PRO A 79 5.41 -0.47 -22.45
C PRO A 79 5.64 0.44 -21.24
N GLY A 80 6.74 1.21 -21.23
CA GLY A 80 7.16 2.02 -20.08
C GLY A 80 6.12 3.05 -19.64
N GLY A 81 5.36 3.63 -20.57
CA GLY A 81 4.29 4.57 -20.23
C GLY A 81 3.17 3.96 -19.38
N PHE A 82 2.79 2.71 -19.64
CA PHE A 82 1.84 1.98 -18.82
C PHE A 82 2.37 1.78 -17.38
N PHE A 83 3.60 1.29 -17.25
CA PHE A 83 4.23 1.05 -15.95
C PHE A 83 4.54 2.35 -15.20
N ALA A 84 4.86 3.43 -15.91
CA ALA A 84 5.05 4.76 -15.31
C ALA A 84 3.77 5.26 -14.63
N VAL A 85 2.62 5.14 -15.31
CA VAL A 85 1.32 5.52 -14.72
C VAL A 85 0.94 4.55 -13.61
N LEU A 86 1.03 3.25 -13.84
CA LEU A 86 0.67 2.22 -12.85
C LEU A 86 1.50 2.37 -11.56
N GLY A 87 2.82 2.44 -11.67
CA GLY A 87 3.72 2.61 -10.53
C GLY A 87 3.49 3.95 -9.82
N GLY A 88 3.40 5.05 -10.57
CA GLY A 88 3.13 6.37 -9.99
C GLY A 88 1.79 6.44 -9.26
N VAL A 89 0.71 5.87 -9.83
CA VAL A 89 -0.62 5.80 -9.18
C VAL A 89 -0.60 4.88 -7.98
N THR A 90 0.08 3.73 -8.06
CA THR A 90 0.23 2.80 -6.94
C THR A 90 0.96 3.47 -5.77
N GLU A 91 2.09 4.11 -6.02
CA GLU A 91 2.86 4.81 -5.00
C GLU A 91 2.08 6.00 -4.43
N PHE A 92 1.62 6.92 -5.26
CA PHE A 92 0.96 8.14 -4.80
C PHE A 92 -0.43 7.87 -4.20
N GLY A 93 -1.27 7.11 -4.90
CA GLY A 93 -2.60 6.74 -4.44
C GLY A 93 -2.56 5.80 -3.24
N GLY A 94 -1.68 4.80 -3.27
CA GLY A 94 -1.44 3.88 -2.15
C GLY A 94 -0.94 4.61 -0.91
N ALA A 95 -0.04 5.58 -1.07
CA ALA A 95 0.44 6.43 0.01
C ALA A 95 -0.70 7.21 0.69
N ILE A 96 -1.57 7.85 -0.09
CA ILE A 96 -2.74 8.57 0.44
C ILE A 96 -3.68 7.59 1.16
N ALA A 97 -3.99 6.45 0.54
CA ALA A 97 -4.87 5.44 1.12
C ALA A 97 -4.31 4.93 2.46
N VAL A 98 -3.02 4.61 2.54
CA VAL A 98 -2.34 4.21 3.78
C VAL A 98 -2.33 5.37 4.79
N ALA A 99 -2.07 6.61 4.39
CA ALA A 99 -2.03 7.77 5.28
C ALA A 99 -3.35 7.96 6.03
N ILE A 100 -4.48 7.96 5.33
CA ILE A 100 -5.81 8.13 5.94
C ILE A 100 -6.36 6.83 6.52
N GLY A 101 -5.75 5.70 6.17
CA GLY A 101 -6.20 4.38 6.60
C GLY A 101 -7.46 3.90 5.89
N LEU A 102 -7.51 4.08 4.57
CA LEU A 102 -8.62 3.64 3.70
C LEU A 102 -8.21 2.41 2.90
N GLY A 103 -8.89 1.29 3.09
CA GLY A 103 -8.54 0.03 2.42
C GLY A 103 -7.08 -0.37 2.66
N SER A 104 -6.56 -0.09 3.85
CA SER A 104 -5.13 -0.05 4.16
C SER A 104 -4.41 -1.34 3.85
N ARG A 105 -5.05 -2.49 4.02
CA ARG A 105 -4.45 -3.79 3.72
C ARG A 105 -4.20 -3.98 2.22
N LEU A 106 -5.14 -3.54 1.38
CA LEU A 106 -5.01 -3.61 -0.07
C LEU A 106 -3.96 -2.60 -0.57
N ALA A 107 -4.00 -1.37 -0.04
CA ALA A 107 -3.01 -0.36 -0.36
C ALA A 107 -1.59 -0.79 0.07
N GLY A 108 -1.46 -1.35 1.28
CA GLY A 108 -0.20 -1.92 1.76
C GLY A 108 0.31 -3.07 0.89
N LEU A 109 -0.59 -3.96 0.44
CA LEU A 109 -0.23 -5.06 -0.46
C LEU A 109 0.25 -4.54 -1.83
N ALA A 110 -0.41 -3.51 -2.37
CA ALA A 110 0.00 -2.89 -3.64
C ALA A 110 1.38 -2.24 -3.51
N LEU A 111 1.63 -1.46 -2.44
CA LEU A 111 2.94 -0.85 -2.17
C LEU A 111 4.04 -1.90 -1.91
N PHE A 112 3.70 -2.99 -1.22
CA PHE A 112 4.62 -4.12 -1.03
C PHE A 112 5.03 -4.72 -2.39
N GLY A 113 4.04 -5.02 -3.25
CA GLY A 113 4.29 -5.58 -4.58
C GLY A 113 5.11 -4.65 -5.47
N ASP A 114 4.82 -3.35 -5.44
CA ASP A 114 5.58 -2.32 -6.16
C ASP A 114 7.06 -2.32 -5.73
N MET A 115 7.35 -2.37 -4.43
CA MET A 115 8.73 -2.43 -3.92
C MET A 115 9.44 -3.73 -4.26
N VAL A 116 8.73 -4.86 -4.28
CA VAL A 116 9.31 -6.14 -4.73
C VAL A 116 9.69 -6.06 -6.21
N ILE A 117 8.82 -5.51 -7.05
CA ILE A 117 9.10 -5.32 -8.48
C ILE A 117 10.30 -4.38 -8.66
N ALA A 118 10.30 -3.22 -7.99
CA ALA A 118 11.41 -2.27 -8.06
C ALA A 118 12.74 -2.89 -7.61
N MET A 119 12.71 -3.69 -6.55
CA MET A 119 13.89 -4.42 -6.08
C MET A 119 14.43 -5.37 -7.14
N ILE A 120 13.58 -6.20 -7.75
CA ILE A 120 13.99 -7.22 -8.71
C ILE A 120 14.44 -6.59 -10.03
N THR A 121 13.73 -5.56 -10.52
CA THR A 121 13.98 -4.99 -11.86
C THR A 121 15.05 -3.91 -11.87
N VAL A 122 15.24 -3.19 -10.77
CA VAL A 122 16.13 -2.02 -10.71
C VAL A 122 17.33 -2.25 -9.79
N SER A 123 17.08 -2.62 -8.52
CA SER A 123 18.10 -2.51 -7.47
C SER A 123 18.89 -3.79 -7.22
N TRP A 124 18.40 -4.96 -7.65
CA TRP A 124 18.99 -6.27 -7.30
C TRP A 124 20.45 -6.41 -7.69
N GLY A 125 20.79 -5.95 -8.90
CA GLY A 125 22.16 -6.03 -9.44
C GLY A 125 23.19 -5.18 -8.71
N TYR A 126 22.75 -4.21 -7.90
CA TYR A 126 23.66 -3.29 -7.18
C TYR A 126 23.94 -3.71 -5.73
N GLY A 127 23.36 -4.85 -5.28
CA GLY A 127 23.53 -5.36 -3.93
C GLY A 127 22.69 -4.60 -2.90
N ILE A 128 22.98 -4.81 -1.60
CA ILE A 128 22.16 -4.23 -0.53
C ILE A 128 22.47 -2.75 -0.25
N ASN A 129 23.71 -2.32 -0.48
CA ASN A 129 24.20 -1.02 -0.02
C ASN A 129 23.73 0.14 -0.92
N SER A 130 22.97 1.08 -0.35
CA SER A 130 22.49 2.29 -1.02
C SER A 130 23.42 3.51 -0.92
N GLU A 131 24.55 3.43 -0.21
CA GLU A 131 25.54 4.50 -0.17
C GLU A 131 26.31 4.64 -1.50
N LYS A 132 26.30 3.58 -2.29
CA LYS A 132 26.91 3.56 -3.63
C LYS A 132 25.88 3.95 -4.69
N LEU A 133 26.34 4.58 -5.77
CA LEU A 133 25.51 4.83 -6.94
C LEU A 133 25.92 3.86 -8.07
N PRO A 134 24.92 3.20 -8.68
CA PRO A 134 23.47 3.21 -8.39
C PRO A 134 23.12 2.57 -7.03
N ALA A 135 22.05 3.07 -6.39
CA ALA A 135 21.66 2.63 -5.06
C ALA A 135 21.17 1.17 -5.03
N GLY A 136 21.56 0.45 -3.98
CA GLY A 136 21.12 -0.93 -3.73
C GLY A 136 19.69 -1.03 -3.20
N TYR A 137 19.28 -2.24 -2.78
CA TYR A 137 17.88 -2.55 -2.46
C TYR A 137 17.50 -2.42 -0.97
N GLU A 138 18.39 -1.90 -0.09
CA GLU A 138 18.08 -1.82 1.35
C GLU A 138 16.82 -1.02 1.67
N LEU A 139 16.59 0.10 0.95
CA LEU A 139 15.39 0.90 1.11
C LEU A 139 14.12 0.12 0.68
N ASN A 140 14.21 -0.61 -0.43
CA ASN A 140 13.08 -1.43 -0.91
C ASN A 140 12.70 -2.49 0.13
N VAL A 141 13.69 -3.16 0.75
CA VAL A 141 13.43 -4.14 1.82
C VAL A 141 12.78 -3.49 3.03
N ALA A 142 13.29 -2.34 3.49
CA ALA A 142 12.70 -1.63 4.62
C ALA A 142 11.24 -1.23 4.34
N LEU A 143 10.94 -0.70 3.15
CA LEU A 143 9.59 -0.32 2.74
C LEU A 143 8.67 -1.54 2.58
N CYS A 144 9.17 -2.67 2.06
CA CYS A 144 8.45 -3.94 2.03
C CYS A 144 8.02 -4.38 3.44
N VAL A 145 8.93 -4.34 4.42
CA VAL A 145 8.62 -4.72 5.81
C VAL A 145 7.56 -3.80 6.40
N LEU A 146 7.70 -2.48 6.23
CA LEU A 146 6.71 -1.52 6.73
C LEU A 146 5.33 -1.71 6.06
N ALA A 147 5.29 -1.94 4.75
CA ALA A 147 4.06 -2.22 4.03
C ALA A 147 3.42 -3.54 4.50
N LEU A 148 4.22 -4.58 4.73
CA LEU A 148 3.76 -5.86 5.27
C LEU A 148 3.15 -5.72 6.67
N VAL A 149 3.69 -4.86 7.53
CA VAL A 149 3.09 -4.55 8.85
C VAL A 149 1.66 -4.02 8.67
N ILE A 150 1.41 -3.12 7.71
CA ILE A 150 0.07 -2.62 7.41
C ILE A 150 -0.84 -3.73 6.85
N VAL A 151 -0.34 -4.59 5.98
CA VAL A 151 -1.11 -5.75 5.47
C VAL A 151 -1.56 -6.66 6.61
N LEU A 152 -0.67 -6.98 7.55
CA LEU A 152 -0.93 -7.93 8.63
C LEU A 152 -1.81 -7.33 9.74
N LEU A 153 -1.51 -6.12 10.18
CA LEU A 153 -2.17 -5.49 11.33
C LEU A 153 -3.34 -4.58 10.94
N GLY A 154 -3.38 -4.09 9.70
CA GLY A 154 -4.34 -3.09 9.25
C GLY A 154 -3.95 -1.67 9.68
N ALA A 155 -4.89 -0.73 9.57
CA ALA A 155 -4.64 0.69 9.82
C ALA A 155 -4.71 1.12 11.29
N GLY A 156 -5.20 0.27 12.19
CA GLY A 156 -5.42 0.63 13.59
C GLY A 156 -6.67 1.49 13.81
N ARG A 157 -6.89 1.92 15.06
CA ARG A 157 -8.11 2.66 15.46
C ARG A 157 -8.23 4.07 14.88
N PHE A 158 -7.10 4.70 14.54
CA PHE A 158 -7.03 6.05 13.98
C PHE A 158 -7.06 6.01 12.45
N SER A 159 -8.15 5.44 11.87
CA SER A 159 -8.26 5.20 10.44
C SER A 159 -9.70 5.33 9.95
N VAL A 160 -9.85 5.58 8.65
CA VAL A 160 -11.16 5.58 7.98
C VAL A 160 -11.76 4.17 7.99
N ASP A 161 -10.96 3.12 7.87
CA ASP A 161 -11.39 1.72 7.97
C ASP A 161 -12.08 1.44 9.31
N ALA A 162 -11.51 1.93 10.43
CA ALA A 162 -12.10 1.77 11.75
C ALA A 162 -13.42 2.53 11.91
N LEU A 163 -13.53 3.71 11.30
CA LEU A 163 -14.78 4.48 11.31
C LEU A 163 -15.88 3.79 10.49
N ALA A 164 -15.53 3.26 9.33
CA ALA A 164 -16.44 2.50 8.49
C ALA A 164 -16.97 1.23 9.20
N GLU A 165 -16.08 0.48 9.85
CA GLU A 165 -16.44 -0.72 10.61
C GLU A 165 -17.43 -0.39 11.74
N ARG A 166 -17.19 0.68 12.52
CA ARG A 166 -18.09 1.13 13.59
C ARG A 166 -19.47 1.51 13.06
N ARG A 167 -19.55 2.19 11.90
CA ARG A 167 -20.82 2.57 11.26
C ARG A 167 -21.59 1.36 10.78
N LEU A 168 -20.93 0.38 10.14
CA LEU A 168 -21.54 -0.87 9.69
C LEU A 168 -22.13 -1.67 10.86
N ALA A 169 -21.37 -1.81 11.94
CA ALA A 169 -21.85 -2.48 13.16
C ALA A 169 -23.05 -1.78 13.81
N ALA A 170 -23.10 -0.45 13.77
CA ALA A 170 -24.25 0.31 14.29
C ALA A 170 -25.51 0.14 13.43
N MET A 171 -25.37 0.07 12.10
CA MET A 171 -26.50 -0.17 11.18
C MET A 171 -27.06 -1.58 11.34
N GLU A 172 -26.20 -2.58 11.49
CA GLU A 172 -26.63 -3.97 11.71
C GLU A 172 -27.46 -4.12 12.99
N LYS A 173 -27.05 -3.46 14.07
CA LYS A 173 -27.83 -3.45 15.33
C LYS A 173 -29.22 -2.84 15.18
N ARG A 174 -29.38 -1.79 14.37
CA ARG A 174 -30.67 -1.13 14.11
C ARG A 174 -31.62 -1.95 13.23
N SER A 175 -31.09 -2.86 12.41
CA SER A 175 -31.92 -3.70 11.53
C SER A 175 -32.50 -4.94 12.22
N VAL A 176 -32.05 -5.24 13.47
CA VAL A 176 -32.48 -6.39 14.26
C VAL A 176 -33.45 -6.02 15.40
N THR A 177 -33.58 -4.72 15.68
CA THR A 177 -34.60 -4.15 16.59
C THR A 177 -35.79 -3.64 15.85
#